data_21b837fb11f0cb6954fd99497ad8ef83
#
_entry.id   21b837fb11f0cb6954fd99497ad8ef83
#
_cell.length_a   1.000
_cell.length_b   1.000
_cell.length_c   1.000
_cell.angle_alpha   90.00
_cell.angle_beta   90.00
_cell.angle_gamma   90.00
#
_symmetry.space_group_name_H-M   'P 1'
#
loop_
_entity.id
_entity.type
_entity.pdbx_description
1 polymer ?
#
loop_
_entity_poly.entity_id
_entity_poly.type
_entity_poly.pdbx_seq_one_letter_code
_entity_poly.pdbx_strand_id
1 'polypeptide(L)'
;MYNDLIRELSALESSKKQEQVIALLRSQKGLKGKQNPDLQLSASAVVFKGEKMHFIEHPYQKELLLPAGHVEEGEKPHKTAEREFHEETGLTAGAPRLIDVNLINIPYNAVKEEKAHQHIDFRYLLKLRDEPSERAELPVFLLSKTEAPEEFKKYFLEGKQA
;
A
#
# COMPACT_ATOMS: atom_id res chain seq x y z
N MET A 1 -16.69 11.17 -8.25
CA MET A 1 -15.56 10.53 -8.95
C MET A 1 -14.97 9.36 -8.17
N TYR A 2 -14.61 9.51 -6.91
CA TYR A 2 -14.04 8.43 -6.09
C TYR A 2 -15.03 7.91 -5.05
N ASN A 3 -16.31 7.81 -5.41
CA ASN A 3 -17.38 7.45 -4.47
C ASN A 3 -17.21 6.04 -3.90
N ASP A 4 -16.71 5.11 -4.71
CA ASP A 4 -16.42 3.75 -4.27
C ASP A 4 -15.34 3.72 -3.17
N LEU A 5 -14.30 4.55 -3.32
CA LEU A 5 -13.21 4.65 -2.35
C LEU A 5 -13.67 5.34 -1.06
N ILE A 6 -14.49 6.37 -1.19
CA ILE A 6 -15.06 7.08 -0.04
C ILE A 6 -15.95 6.13 0.76
N ARG A 7 -16.74 5.30 0.08
CA ARG A 7 -17.58 4.29 0.73
C ARG A 7 -16.74 3.26 1.47
N GLU A 8 -15.66 2.80 0.83
CA GLU A 8 -14.74 1.84 1.44
C GLU A 8 -14.07 2.42 2.69
N LEU A 9 -13.61 3.67 2.60
CA LEU A 9 -13.00 4.37 3.74
C LEU A 9 -13.99 4.59 4.88
N SER A 10 -15.25 4.81 4.56
CA SER A 10 -16.29 5.05 5.57
C SER A 10 -16.57 3.82 6.45
N ALA A 11 -16.13 2.64 6.01
CA ALA A 11 -16.23 1.43 6.81
C ALA A 11 -15.11 1.29 7.85
N LEU A 12 -14.06 2.10 7.73
CA LEU A 12 -13.00 2.15 8.73
C LEU A 12 -13.45 2.95 9.95
N GLU A 13 -12.78 2.73 11.07
CA GLU A 13 -13.01 3.53 12.27
C GLU A 13 -12.76 5.01 11.99
N SER A 14 -13.66 5.87 12.47
CA SER A 14 -13.56 7.31 12.24
C SER A 14 -12.29 7.91 12.84
N SER A 15 -11.63 8.77 12.08
CA SER A 15 -10.42 9.48 12.53
C SER A 15 -10.26 10.76 11.74
N LYS A 16 -9.42 11.66 12.23
CA LYS A 16 -9.11 12.90 11.52
C LYS A 16 -8.44 12.59 10.18
N LYS A 17 -7.58 11.58 10.17
CA LYS A 17 -6.89 11.14 8.95
C LYS A 17 -7.88 10.65 7.90
N GLN A 18 -8.83 9.82 8.29
CA GLN A 18 -9.89 9.33 7.40
C GLN A 18 -10.69 10.50 6.81
N GLU A 19 -11.11 11.45 7.65
CA GLU A 19 -11.88 12.63 7.23
C GLU A 19 -11.09 13.48 6.24
N GLN A 20 -9.81 13.69 6.51
CA GLN A 20 -8.93 14.46 5.63
C GLN A 20 -8.79 13.80 4.26
N VAL A 21 -8.60 12.48 4.23
CA VAL A 21 -8.49 11.73 2.97
C VAL A 21 -9.80 11.80 2.19
N ILE A 22 -10.94 11.63 2.85
CA ILE A 22 -12.24 11.73 2.19
C ILE A 22 -12.42 13.12 1.57
N ALA A 23 -12.05 14.18 2.29
CA ALA A 23 -12.13 15.55 1.77
C ALA A 23 -11.25 15.72 0.53
N LEU A 24 -10.04 15.17 0.52
CA LEU A 24 -9.16 15.22 -0.64
C LEU A 24 -9.74 14.46 -1.83
N LEU A 25 -10.33 13.29 -1.61
CA LEU A 25 -10.96 12.51 -2.68
C LEU A 25 -12.15 13.24 -3.30
N ARG A 26 -12.86 14.08 -2.52
CA ARG A 26 -13.98 14.87 -3.02
C ARG A 26 -13.54 16.11 -3.80
N SER A 27 -12.39 16.68 -3.46
CA SER A 27 -11.94 17.97 -4.01
C SER A 27 -10.89 17.85 -5.11
N GLN A 28 -10.16 16.72 -5.20
CA GLN A 28 -9.04 16.56 -6.13
C GLN A 28 -9.38 15.63 -7.28
N LYS A 29 -8.68 15.82 -8.40
CA LYS A 29 -8.88 15.04 -9.63
C LYS A 29 -7.55 14.49 -10.13
N GLY A 30 -7.62 13.50 -11.02
CA GLY A 30 -6.44 12.94 -11.68
C GLY A 30 -5.52 12.21 -10.72
N LEU A 31 -6.07 11.60 -9.67
CA LEU A 31 -5.28 10.98 -8.61
C LEU A 31 -4.73 9.61 -8.98
N LYS A 32 -5.26 8.98 -10.02
CA LYS A 32 -4.75 7.70 -10.52
C LYS A 32 -3.77 7.94 -11.67
N GLY A 33 -2.80 7.04 -11.77
CA GLY A 33 -1.69 7.23 -12.69
C GLY A 33 -0.81 8.37 -12.20
N LYS A 34 -0.18 9.14 -12.88
CA LYS A 34 0.65 10.25 -12.42
C LYS A 34 0.16 11.60 -12.97
N GLN A 35 -1.14 11.71 -13.21
CA GLN A 35 -1.72 12.89 -13.82
C GLN A 35 -1.65 14.12 -12.90
N ASN A 36 -1.94 13.92 -11.61
CA ASN A 36 -1.82 15.00 -10.63
C ASN A 36 -0.38 14.99 -10.07
N PRO A 37 0.41 16.06 -10.31
CA PRO A 37 1.81 16.05 -9.86
C PRO A 37 1.98 16.23 -8.35
N ASP A 38 0.95 16.64 -7.64
CA ASP A 38 1.03 16.96 -6.21
C ASP A 38 0.45 15.87 -5.30
N LEU A 39 -0.52 15.11 -5.81
CA LEU A 39 -1.23 14.11 -5.02
C LEU A 39 -1.58 12.90 -5.89
N GLN A 40 -1.22 11.71 -5.42
CA GLN A 40 -1.44 10.48 -6.18
C GLN A 40 -1.94 9.37 -5.26
N LEU A 41 -2.75 8.46 -5.82
CA LEU A 41 -3.18 7.28 -5.08
C LEU A 41 -2.13 6.18 -5.19
N SER A 42 -1.89 5.49 -4.07
CA SER A 42 -1.08 4.30 -4.02
C SER A 42 -1.79 3.24 -3.18
N ALA A 43 -1.29 2.02 -3.22
CA ALA A 43 -1.79 0.94 -2.39
C ALA A 43 -0.64 0.08 -1.90
N SER A 44 -0.76 -0.38 -0.66
CA SER A 44 0.22 -1.24 0.00
C SER A 44 -0.44 -2.53 0.43
N ALA A 45 0.35 -3.60 0.48
CA ALA A 45 -0.10 -4.93 0.85
C ALA A 45 0.48 -5.36 2.20
N VAL A 46 -0.40 -5.77 3.11
CA VAL A 46 -0.04 -6.41 4.37
C VAL A 46 -0.36 -7.89 4.20
N VAL A 47 0.68 -8.72 4.13
CA VAL A 47 0.54 -10.15 3.85
C VAL A 47 1.36 -10.95 4.85
N PHE A 48 0.70 -11.87 5.55
CA PHE A 48 1.34 -12.71 6.55
C PHE A 48 1.67 -14.09 6.00
N LYS A 49 2.71 -14.68 6.57
CA LYS A 49 2.98 -16.12 6.50
C LYS A 49 3.24 -16.55 7.94
N GLY A 50 2.25 -17.23 8.55
CA GLY A 50 2.28 -17.47 9.98
C GLY A 50 2.23 -16.15 10.74
N GLU A 51 3.18 -15.95 11.65
CA GLU A 51 3.26 -14.73 12.45
C GLU A 51 4.16 -13.66 11.84
N LYS A 52 4.74 -13.92 10.68
CA LYS A 52 5.65 -13.00 10.00
C LYS A 52 4.96 -12.30 8.85
N MET A 53 5.40 -11.07 8.59
CA MET A 53 4.86 -10.21 7.54
C MET A 53 5.90 -10.02 6.44
N HIS A 54 5.43 -9.89 5.19
CA HIS A 54 6.29 -9.66 4.04
C HIS A 54 6.68 -8.19 3.92
N PHE A 55 7.98 -7.94 3.74
CA PHE A 55 8.54 -6.62 3.46
C PHE A 55 9.44 -6.70 2.24
N ILE A 56 9.62 -5.57 1.58
CA ILE A 56 10.61 -5.42 0.51
C ILE A 56 11.63 -4.36 0.89
N GLU A 57 12.82 -4.44 0.29
CA GLU A 57 13.82 -3.39 0.44
C GLU A 57 13.68 -2.42 -0.71
N HIS A 58 13.45 -1.14 -0.38
CA HIS A 58 13.28 -0.09 -1.37
C HIS A 58 14.61 0.12 -2.12
N PRO A 59 14.62 0.13 -3.48
CA PRO A 59 15.88 0.16 -4.24
C PRO A 59 16.70 1.42 -4.04
N TYR A 60 16.07 2.55 -3.75
CA TYR A 60 16.78 3.83 -3.63
C TYR A 60 17.06 4.21 -2.19
N GLN A 61 16.13 3.97 -1.29
CA GLN A 61 16.23 4.39 0.12
C GLN A 61 16.84 3.33 1.01
N LYS A 62 16.92 2.09 0.53
CA LYS A 62 17.41 0.94 1.30
C LYS A 62 16.62 0.70 2.59
N GLU A 63 15.37 1.16 2.63
CA GLU A 63 14.46 0.94 3.74
C GLU A 63 13.60 -0.30 3.49
N LEU A 64 13.19 -0.94 4.59
CA LEU A 64 12.22 -2.03 4.53
C LEU A 64 10.82 -1.43 4.56
N LEU A 65 10.04 -1.71 3.53
CA LEU A 65 8.69 -1.18 3.35
C LEU A 65 7.72 -2.29 2.99
N LEU A 66 6.44 -1.99 3.09
CA LEU A 66 5.41 -2.88 2.56
C LEU A 66 5.50 -2.88 1.03
N PRO A 67 5.19 -4.01 0.38
CA PRO A 67 5.02 -4.02 -1.07
C PRO A 67 3.93 -3.01 -1.45
N ALA A 68 4.22 -2.14 -2.40
CA ALA A 68 3.34 -1.01 -2.72
C ALA A 68 3.64 -0.40 -4.09
N GLY A 69 2.68 0.34 -4.62
CA GLY A 69 2.87 1.08 -5.85
C GLY A 69 1.70 1.98 -6.20
N HIS A 70 1.84 2.72 -7.30
CA HIS A 70 0.82 3.65 -7.77
C HIS A 70 -0.41 2.92 -8.29
N VAL A 71 -1.58 3.51 -8.01
CA VAL A 71 -2.83 3.07 -8.62
C VAL A 71 -2.85 3.60 -10.05
N GLU A 72 -2.94 2.71 -11.02
CA GLU A 72 -2.98 3.06 -12.42
C GLU A 72 -4.39 3.48 -12.85
N GLU A 73 -4.49 4.17 -13.98
CA GLU A 73 -5.79 4.54 -14.54
C GLU A 73 -6.62 3.29 -14.78
N GLY A 74 -7.90 3.35 -14.41
CA GLY A 74 -8.80 2.23 -14.55
C GLY A 74 -8.64 1.14 -13.50
N GLU A 75 -7.61 1.25 -12.64
CA GLU A 75 -7.32 0.27 -11.61
C GLU A 75 -8.00 0.65 -10.29
N LYS A 76 -8.44 -0.35 -9.54
CA LYS A 76 -8.92 -0.13 -8.17
C LYS A 76 -7.78 -0.35 -7.20
N PRO A 77 -7.67 0.43 -6.10
CA PRO A 77 -6.55 0.30 -5.16
C PRO A 77 -6.32 -1.12 -4.63
N HIS A 78 -7.38 -1.90 -4.36
CA HIS A 78 -7.19 -3.27 -3.89
C HIS A 78 -6.52 -4.16 -4.95
N LYS A 79 -6.78 -3.89 -6.24
CA LYS A 79 -6.11 -4.59 -7.33
C LYS A 79 -4.66 -4.16 -7.47
N THR A 80 -4.38 -2.88 -7.19
CA THR A 80 -3.01 -2.37 -7.15
C THR A 80 -2.19 -3.12 -6.09
N ALA A 81 -2.75 -3.28 -4.89
CA ALA A 81 -2.07 -3.98 -3.81
C ALA A 81 -1.74 -5.43 -4.21
N GLU A 82 -2.69 -6.14 -4.83
CA GLU A 82 -2.47 -7.51 -5.31
C GLU A 82 -1.37 -7.54 -6.38
N ARG A 83 -1.44 -6.63 -7.34
CA ARG A 83 -0.49 -6.57 -8.46
C ARG A 83 0.93 -6.24 -7.98
N GLU A 84 1.07 -5.20 -7.17
CA GLU A 84 2.38 -4.78 -6.66
C GLU A 84 3.00 -5.84 -5.75
N PHE A 85 2.19 -6.51 -4.92
CA PHE A 85 2.68 -7.62 -4.11
C PHE A 85 3.25 -8.71 -5.00
N HIS A 86 2.54 -9.08 -6.06
CA HIS A 86 2.99 -10.11 -6.99
C HIS A 86 4.28 -9.69 -7.72
N GLU A 87 4.31 -8.47 -8.26
CA GLU A 87 5.48 -7.98 -8.99
C GLU A 87 6.72 -7.90 -8.12
N GLU A 88 6.58 -7.36 -6.91
CA GLU A 88 7.73 -7.12 -6.04
C GLU A 88 8.20 -8.37 -5.31
N THR A 89 7.31 -9.27 -4.94
CA THR A 89 7.68 -10.47 -4.17
C THR A 89 7.70 -11.76 -4.97
N GLY A 90 7.07 -11.79 -6.13
CA GLY A 90 6.90 -13.02 -6.92
C GLY A 90 5.80 -13.94 -6.37
N LEU A 91 5.19 -13.59 -5.25
CA LEU A 91 4.15 -14.37 -4.59
C LEU A 91 2.76 -13.85 -4.98
N THR A 92 1.74 -14.67 -4.77
CA THR A 92 0.36 -14.30 -5.06
C THR A 92 -0.45 -14.21 -3.78
N ALA A 93 -1.25 -13.15 -3.65
CA ALA A 93 -2.15 -12.95 -2.53
C ALA A 93 -3.46 -12.34 -3.02
N GLY A 94 -4.53 -12.52 -2.27
CA GLY A 94 -5.84 -12.03 -2.66
C GLY A 94 -6.77 -11.83 -1.48
N ALA A 95 -8.08 -11.81 -1.73
CA ALA A 95 -9.11 -11.56 -0.72
C ALA A 95 -8.85 -10.25 0.06
N PRO A 96 -8.74 -9.11 -0.63
CA PRO A 96 -8.33 -7.86 -0.01
C PRO A 96 -9.36 -7.31 0.97
N ARG A 97 -8.85 -6.76 2.10
CA ARG A 97 -9.65 -6.03 3.06
C ARG A 97 -8.90 -4.75 3.44
N LEU A 98 -9.53 -3.61 3.25
CA LEU A 98 -8.91 -2.34 3.63
C LEU A 98 -8.78 -2.26 5.16
N ILE A 99 -7.58 -2.01 5.65
CA ILE A 99 -7.30 -1.93 7.08
C ILE A 99 -6.80 -0.56 7.54
N ASP A 100 -6.29 0.25 6.60
CA ASP A 100 -5.78 1.58 6.96
C ASP A 100 -5.66 2.44 5.71
N VAL A 101 -5.52 3.74 5.92
CA VAL A 101 -5.19 4.72 4.88
C VAL A 101 -4.23 5.73 5.47
N ASN A 102 -3.24 6.15 4.70
CA ASN A 102 -2.25 7.13 5.15
C ASN A 102 -2.01 8.19 4.08
N LEU A 103 -1.74 9.41 4.53
CA LEU A 103 -1.26 10.47 3.68
C LEU A 103 0.26 10.53 3.86
N ILE A 104 0.99 10.19 2.82
CA ILE A 104 2.44 10.01 2.88
C ILE A 104 3.13 11.10 2.08
N ASN A 105 4.14 11.74 2.67
CA ASN A 105 4.98 12.71 1.99
C ASN A 105 6.09 11.98 1.24
N ILE A 106 6.17 12.18 -0.06
CA ILE A 106 7.19 11.61 -0.91
C ILE A 106 8.21 12.70 -1.21
N PRO A 107 9.47 12.55 -0.80
CA PRO A 107 10.49 13.57 -1.05
C PRO A 107 10.89 13.62 -2.51
N TYR A 108 11.55 14.71 -2.91
CA TYR A 108 12.13 14.86 -4.23
C TYR A 108 13.05 13.66 -4.54
N ASN A 109 12.88 13.07 -5.72
CA ASN A 109 13.69 11.95 -6.18
C ASN A 109 14.59 12.42 -7.33
N ALA A 110 15.89 12.58 -7.06
CA ALA A 110 16.86 13.07 -8.04
C ALA A 110 17.09 12.07 -9.16
N VAL A 111 16.96 10.77 -8.90
CA VAL A 111 17.18 9.72 -9.90
C VAL A 111 16.09 9.77 -10.97
N LYS A 112 14.84 9.92 -10.56
CA LYS A 112 13.68 9.99 -11.46
C LYS A 112 13.30 11.42 -11.84
N GLU A 113 13.96 12.40 -11.26
CA GLU A 113 13.63 13.81 -11.43
C GLU A 113 12.17 14.12 -11.09
N GLU A 114 11.62 13.43 -10.09
CA GLU A 114 10.27 13.65 -9.61
C GLU A 114 10.26 14.64 -8.46
N LYS A 115 9.41 15.67 -8.55
CA LYS A 115 9.26 16.64 -7.47
C LYS A 115 8.63 15.99 -6.24
N ALA A 116 8.80 16.61 -5.08
CA ALA A 116 8.13 16.20 -3.86
C ALA A 116 6.62 16.27 -4.05
N HIS A 117 5.90 15.26 -3.56
CA HIS A 117 4.44 15.15 -3.67
C HIS A 117 3.90 14.31 -2.53
N GLN A 118 2.59 14.07 -2.52
CA GLN A 118 1.96 13.24 -1.50
C GLN A 118 1.27 12.03 -2.14
N HIS A 119 1.22 10.93 -1.40
CA HIS A 119 0.40 9.78 -1.74
C HIS A 119 -0.70 9.60 -0.71
N ILE A 120 -1.90 9.29 -1.20
CA ILE A 120 -2.94 8.69 -0.37
C ILE A 120 -2.73 7.19 -0.54
N ASP A 121 -2.22 6.53 0.49
CA ASP A 121 -1.89 5.12 0.45
C ASP A 121 -2.95 4.27 1.13
N PHE A 122 -3.63 3.44 0.33
CA PHE A 122 -4.64 2.49 0.82
C PHE A 122 -3.94 1.20 1.22
N ARG A 123 -4.06 0.78 2.47
CA ARG A 123 -3.39 -0.43 2.96
C ARG A 123 -4.38 -1.57 3.11
N TYR A 124 -4.11 -2.65 2.39
CA TYR A 124 -4.98 -3.83 2.35
C TYR A 124 -4.32 -5.02 3.00
N LEU A 125 -5.08 -5.73 3.84
CA LEU A 125 -4.72 -7.06 4.29
C LEU A 125 -5.09 -8.03 3.17
N LEU A 126 -4.11 -8.80 2.69
CA LEU A 126 -4.32 -9.81 1.67
C LEU A 126 -3.98 -11.17 2.27
N LYS A 127 -4.62 -12.21 1.76
CA LYS A 127 -4.32 -13.59 2.12
C LYS A 127 -3.35 -14.19 1.13
N LEU A 128 -2.24 -14.71 1.64
CA LEU A 128 -1.26 -15.40 0.82
C LEU A 128 -1.90 -16.66 0.21
N ARG A 129 -1.70 -16.84 -1.09
CA ARG A 129 -2.21 -18.00 -1.82
C ARG A 129 -1.10 -19.02 -2.01
N ASP A 130 -1.47 -20.29 -2.01
CA ASP A 130 -0.56 -21.40 -2.27
C ASP A 130 -0.48 -21.63 -3.79
N GLU A 131 0.26 -20.75 -4.45
CA GLU A 131 0.49 -20.81 -5.89
C GLU A 131 1.98 -20.76 -6.16
N PRO A 132 2.44 -21.29 -7.33
CA PRO A 132 3.87 -21.24 -7.67
C PRO A 132 4.37 -19.80 -7.68
N SER A 133 5.53 -19.58 -7.05
CA SER A 133 6.14 -18.27 -7.02
C SER A 133 6.88 -17.97 -8.33
N GLU A 134 6.94 -16.68 -8.66
CA GLU A 134 7.72 -16.18 -9.77
C GLU A 134 8.94 -15.44 -9.21
N ARG A 135 9.76 -14.87 -10.09
CA ARG A 135 10.93 -14.12 -9.68
C ARG A 135 10.51 -12.79 -9.03
N ALA A 136 11.01 -12.53 -7.82
CA ALA A 136 10.81 -11.26 -7.15
C ALA A 136 11.64 -10.15 -7.81
N GLU A 137 11.06 -8.96 -7.98
CA GLU A 137 11.80 -7.80 -8.50
C GLU A 137 12.73 -7.21 -7.44
N LEU A 138 12.35 -7.31 -6.16
CA LEU A 138 13.06 -6.70 -5.05
C LEU A 138 13.45 -7.75 -4.00
N PRO A 139 14.45 -7.46 -3.16
CA PRO A 139 14.72 -8.32 -2.01
C PRO A 139 13.51 -8.40 -1.08
N VAL A 140 13.12 -9.62 -0.72
CA VAL A 140 11.94 -9.90 0.11
C VAL A 140 12.36 -10.39 1.48
N PHE A 141 11.73 -9.86 2.53
CA PHE A 141 12.01 -10.24 3.90
C PHE A 141 10.72 -10.64 4.62
N LEU A 142 10.79 -11.74 5.34
CA LEU A 142 9.73 -12.15 6.26
C LEU A 142 10.18 -11.81 7.67
N LEU A 143 9.49 -10.86 8.30
CA LEU A 143 9.89 -10.37 9.61
C LEU A 143 8.78 -10.57 10.64
N SER A 144 9.20 -10.90 11.86
CA SER A 144 8.32 -10.94 13.03
C SER A 144 8.03 -9.50 13.49
N LYS A 145 7.08 -9.37 14.41
CA LYS A 145 6.73 -8.05 14.97
C LYS A 145 7.94 -7.35 15.58
N THR A 146 8.80 -8.10 16.31
CA THR A 146 9.98 -7.51 16.94
C THR A 146 11.04 -7.05 15.95
N GLU A 147 11.12 -7.70 14.80
CA GLU A 147 12.08 -7.38 13.75
C GLU A 147 11.61 -6.28 12.81
N ALA A 148 10.31 -6.08 12.72
CA ALA A 148 9.71 -5.15 11.76
C ALA A 148 10.00 -3.69 12.08
N PRO A 149 10.02 -2.80 11.06
CA PRO A 149 10.09 -1.36 11.31
C PRO A 149 8.93 -0.91 12.20
N GLU A 150 9.21 0.04 13.08
CA GLU A 150 8.25 0.50 14.10
C GLU A 150 6.91 0.93 13.52
N GLU A 151 6.93 1.64 12.40
CA GLU A 151 5.72 2.17 11.76
C GLU A 151 4.73 1.09 11.29
N PHE A 152 5.20 -0.16 11.11
CA PHE A 152 4.36 -1.26 10.63
C PHE A 152 3.94 -2.23 11.72
N LYS A 153 4.44 -2.07 12.94
CA LYS A 153 4.16 -3.02 14.02
C LYS A 153 2.68 -3.12 14.38
N LYS A 154 1.94 -2.02 14.25
CA LYS A 154 0.50 -2.01 14.53
C LYS A 154 -0.30 -2.98 13.67
N TYR A 155 0.18 -3.28 12.46
CA TYR A 155 -0.53 -4.18 11.56
C TYR A 155 -0.41 -5.65 11.95
N PHE A 156 0.46 -6.00 12.87
CA PHE A 156 0.60 -7.38 13.35
C PHE A 156 -0.63 -7.86 14.12
N LEU A 157 -1.47 -6.95 14.58
CA LEU A 157 -2.76 -7.30 15.17
C LEU A 157 -3.69 -7.98 14.16
N GLU A 158 -3.56 -7.62 12.89
CA GLU A 158 -4.38 -8.15 11.82
C GLU A 158 -4.01 -9.59 11.46
N GLY A 159 -2.79 -10.02 11.76
CA GLY A 159 -2.32 -11.36 11.47
C GLY A 159 -3.11 -12.45 12.17
N LYS A 160 -3.75 -12.14 13.29
CA LYS A 160 -4.60 -13.08 14.04
C LYS A 160 -5.93 -13.35 13.35
N GLN A 161 -6.29 -12.53 12.36
CA GLN A 161 -7.54 -12.61 11.62
C GLN A 161 -7.33 -13.08 10.18
N ALA A 162 -6.09 -13.23 9.79
CA ALA A 162 -5.72 -13.59 8.41
C ALA A 162 -5.84 -15.09 8.15
#